data_23e0da50695a01eb40a771e97b221b7a
#
_entry.id   23e0da50695a01eb40a771e97b221b7a
#
_cell.length_a   1.000
_cell.length_b   1.000
_cell.length_c   1.000
_cell.angle_alpha   90.00
_cell.angle_beta   90.00
_cell.angle_gamma   90.00
#
_symmetry.space_group_name_H-M   'P 1'
#
loop_
_entity.id
_entity.type
_entity.pdbx_description
1 polymer ?
#
loop_
_entity_poly.entity_id
_entity_poly.type
_entity_poly.pdbx_seq_one_letter_code
_entity_poly.pdbx_strand_id
1 'polypeptide(L)'
;EAVDLARRSDVVLFFFGLNEKSETEGLDRKHLRIPQNQINLIQELAKANANMIGIISAGSVIEMPWHHHFKALLHTALMGQAGAGAVLDILSGKVNPSGKLAETYIKKYEDTPSYNYYPSQERNSEYREGIYVGYRYFDTAGVPVNYPFGYGLSYTTFEYDNLQVKPD
;
A
#
# COMPACT_ATOMS: atom_id res chain seq x y z
N GLU A 1 12.66 -23.31 -7.60
CA GLU A 1 13.81 -22.41 -7.81
C GLU A 1 13.74 -21.19 -6.87
N ALA A 2 12.71 -20.29 -6.93
CA ALA A 2 12.62 -19.12 -6.05
C ALA A 2 12.60 -19.49 -4.56
N VAL A 3 11.82 -20.50 -4.18
CA VAL A 3 11.73 -21.01 -2.81
C VAL A 3 13.06 -21.61 -2.33
N ASP A 4 13.78 -22.28 -3.19
CA ASP A 4 15.09 -22.87 -2.84
C ASP A 4 16.18 -21.79 -2.71
N LEU A 5 16.07 -20.73 -3.51
CA LEU A 5 16.92 -19.56 -3.38
C LEU A 5 16.64 -18.86 -2.04
N ALA A 6 15.36 -18.65 -1.71
CA ALA A 6 14.96 -18.03 -0.45
C ALA A 6 15.50 -18.77 0.79
N ARG A 7 15.48 -20.10 0.80
CA ARG A 7 16.05 -20.91 1.91
C ARG A 7 17.54 -20.71 2.15
N ARG A 8 18.27 -20.32 1.12
CA ARG A 8 19.74 -20.16 1.15
C ARG A 8 20.17 -18.69 1.29
N SER A 9 19.20 -17.78 1.36
CA SER A 9 19.43 -16.34 1.44
C SER A 9 19.22 -15.84 2.86
N ASP A 10 20.01 -14.87 3.28
CA ASP A 10 19.82 -14.20 4.59
C ASP A 10 18.57 -13.33 4.60
N VAL A 11 18.24 -12.72 3.46
CA VAL A 11 17.10 -11.82 3.26
C VAL A 11 16.46 -12.06 1.91
N VAL A 12 15.16 -11.99 1.83
CA VAL A 12 14.40 -12.04 0.59
C VAL A 12 13.85 -10.65 0.28
N LEU A 13 14.28 -10.04 -0.81
CA LEU A 13 13.68 -8.83 -1.36
C LEU A 13 12.64 -9.23 -2.41
N PHE A 14 11.38 -9.00 -2.13
CA PHE A 14 10.29 -9.39 -3.02
C PHE A 14 9.64 -8.15 -3.65
N PHE A 15 9.82 -7.99 -4.96
CA PHE A 15 9.23 -6.92 -5.76
C PHE A 15 7.93 -7.40 -6.37
N PHE A 16 6.85 -6.70 -6.12
CA PHE A 16 5.52 -7.10 -6.57
C PHE A 16 4.55 -5.91 -6.62
N GLY A 17 3.34 -6.13 -7.09
CA GLY A 17 2.32 -5.10 -7.18
C GLY A 17 1.37 -5.29 -8.34
N LEU A 18 0.86 -4.20 -8.85
CA LEU A 18 -0.07 -4.16 -9.98
C LEU A 18 0.69 -3.97 -11.29
N ASN A 19 0.21 -4.60 -12.33
CA ASN A 19 0.72 -4.44 -13.69
C ASN A 19 -0.29 -3.65 -14.55
N GLU A 20 0.09 -3.31 -15.77
CA GLU A 20 -0.74 -2.56 -16.73
C GLU A 20 -2.12 -3.16 -17.00
N LYS A 21 -2.27 -4.49 -16.86
CA LYS A 21 -3.57 -5.16 -17.03
C LYS A 21 -4.47 -5.02 -15.81
N SER A 22 -3.84 -4.85 -14.64
CA SER A 22 -4.56 -4.73 -13.37
C SER A 22 -4.87 -3.28 -13.03
N GLU A 23 -4.07 -2.35 -13.54
CA GLU A 23 -4.18 -0.92 -13.26
C GLU A 23 -3.89 -0.14 -14.54
N THR A 24 -4.95 0.31 -15.21
CA THR A 24 -4.85 1.01 -16.49
C THR A 24 -5.92 2.08 -16.61
N GLU A 25 -5.63 3.13 -17.35
CA GLU A 25 -6.62 4.17 -17.67
C GLU A 25 -7.77 3.60 -18.51
N GLY A 26 -8.98 4.03 -18.19
CA GLY A 26 -10.19 3.66 -18.92
C GLY A 26 -10.80 2.31 -18.56
N LEU A 27 -10.22 1.55 -17.63
CA LEU A 27 -10.79 0.30 -17.12
C LEU A 27 -10.78 0.27 -15.59
N ASP A 28 -11.96 0.16 -15.00
CA ASP A 28 -12.10 0.09 -13.55
C ASP A 28 -11.62 -1.26 -13.00
N ARG A 29 -10.95 -1.21 -11.86
CA ARG A 29 -10.59 -2.40 -11.11
C ARG A 29 -11.83 -3.02 -10.48
N LYS A 30 -11.97 -4.34 -10.63
CA LYS A 30 -13.10 -5.12 -10.06
C LYS A 30 -12.89 -5.47 -8.59
N HIS A 31 -11.67 -5.35 -8.08
CA HIS A 31 -11.27 -5.66 -6.71
C HIS A 31 -9.92 -5.00 -6.39
N LEU A 32 -9.56 -4.92 -5.12
CA LEU A 32 -8.29 -4.32 -4.67
C LEU A 32 -7.16 -5.35 -4.46
N ARG A 33 -7.33 -6.60 -4.90
CA ARG A 33 -6.32 -7.65 -4.73
C ARG A 33 -5.21 -7.54 -5.77
N ILE A 34 -3.99 -7.89 -5.36
CA ILE A 34 -2.89 -8.17 -6.28
C ILE A 34 -3.12 -9.51 -6.99
N PRO A 35 -2.41 -9.81 -8.10
CA PRO A 35 -2.51 -11.09 -8.80
C PRO A 35 -2.31 -12.30 -7.87
N GLN A 36 -3.17 -13.33 -8.03
CA GLN A 36 -3.17 -14.50 -7.14
C GLN A 36 -1.86 -15.27 -7.13
N ASN A 37 -1.15 -15.32 -8.27
CA ASN A 37 0.16 -15.96 -8.35
C ASN A 37 1.21 -15.28 -7.45
N GLN A 38 1.14 -13.96 -7.29
CA GLN A 38 2.00 -13.22 -6.36
C GLN A 38 1.66 -13.57 -4.90
N ILE A 39 0.36 -13.66 -4.56
CA ILE A 39 -0.09 -14.07 -3.21
C ILE A 39 0.42 -15.48 -2.89
N ASN A 40 0.26 -16.41 -3.81
CA ASN A 40 0.73 -17.78 -3.63
C ASN A 40 2.26 -17.83 -3.43
N LEU A 41 3.00 -17.03 -4.19
CA LEU A 41 4.46 -16.97 -4.06
C LEU A 41 4.88 -16.34 -2.71
N ILE A 42 4.21 -15.29 -2.24
CA ILE A 42 4.45 -14.72 -0.91
C ILE A 42 4.33 -15.81 0.17
N GLN A 43 3.25 -16.60 0.13
CA GLN A 43 3.01 -17.66 1.10
C GLN A 43 4.09 -18.73 1.09
N GLU A 44 4.54 -19.16 -0.09
CA GLU A 44 5.60 -20.18 -0.21
C GLU A 44 6.98 -19.64 0.18
N LEU A 45 7.29 -18.40 -0.15
CA LEU A 45 8.54 -17.75 0.27
C LEU A 45 8.58 -17.55 1.78
N ALA A 46 7.47 -17.15 2.40
CA ALA A 46 7.37 -16.97 3.85
C ALA A 46 7.61 -18.26 4.64
N LYS A 47 7.19 -19.41 4.10
CA LYS A 47 7.52 -20.73 4.68
C LYS A 47 9.00 -21.06 4.58
N ALA A 48 9.68 -20.56 3.58
CA ALA A 48 11.08 -20.84 3.31
C ALA A 48 12.03 -19.89 4.05
N ASN A 49 11.65 -18.63 4.19
CA ASN A 49 12.46 -17.60 4.84
C ASN A 49 11.56 -16.54 5.48
N ALA A 50 11.62 -16.40 6.79
CA ALA A 50 10.84 -15.41 7.54
C ALA A 50 11.39 -13.98 7.44
N ASN A 51 12.58 -13.78 6.86
CA ASN A 51 13.23 -12.49 6.72
C ASN A 51 12.94 -11.88 5.34
N MET A 52 11.68 -11.51 5.12
CA MET A 52 11.20 -10.95 3.87
C MET A 52 10.98 -9.45 3.96
N ILE A 53 11.40 -8.73 2.94
CA ILE A 53 11.12 -7.32 2.71
C ILE A 53 10.34 -7.20 1.40
N GLY A 54 9.17 -6.57 1.46
CA GLY A 54 8.33 -6.36 0.29
C GLY A 54 8.49 -4.97 -0.30
N ILE A 55 8.68 -4.88 -1.61
CA ILE A 55 8.71 -3.63 -2.36
C ILE A 55 7.47 -3.63 -3.27
N ILE A 56 6.52 -2.75 -2.96
CA ILE A 56 5.20 -2.71 -3.59
C ILE A 56 5.15 -1.59 -4.63
N SER A 57 4.84 -1.93 -5.87
CA SER A 57 4.51 -0.97 -6.92
C SER A 57 3.02 -1.06 -7.26
N ALA A 58 2.27 -0.03 -6.86
CA ALA A 58 0.84 0.11 -7.14
C ALA A 58 0.48 1.60 -7.09
N GLY A 59 -0.28 2.08 -8.04
CA GLY A 59 -0.72 3.48 -8.12
C GLY A 59 -1.90 3.81 -7.21
N SER A 60 -2.55 2.78 -6.65
CA SER A 60 -3.72 2.92 -5.78
C SER A 60 -3.75 1.85 -4.69
N VAL A 61 -4.71 1.95 -3.78
CA VAL A 61 -4.89 1.03 -2.65
C VAL A 61 -5.01 -0.42 -3.10
N ILE A 62 -4.38 -1.32 -2.36
CA ILE A 62 -4.49 -2.77 -2.50
C ILE A 62 -4.85 -3.42 -1.17
N GLU A 63 -5.60 -4.52 -1.22
CA GLU A 63 -5.82 -5.38 -0.07
C GLU A 63 -4.55 -6.13 0.29
N MET A 64 -4.22 -6.17 1.57
CA MET A 64 -2.94 -6.71 2.07
C MET A 64 -3.10 -7.78 3.15
N PRO A 65 -3.93 -8.83 2.97
CA PRO A 65 -4.11 -9.87 4.00
C PRO A 65 -2.81 -10.63 4.30
N TRP A 66 -1.85 -10.57 3.41
CA TRP A 66 -0.53 -11.20 3.46
C TRP A 66 0.57 -10.32 4.08
N HIS A 67 0.29 -9.07 4.47
CA HIS A 67 1.31 -8.11 4.94
C HIS A 67 2.14 -8.62 6.13
N HIS A 68 1.54 -9.44 6.99
CA HIS A 68 2.18 -10.02 8.17
C HIS A 68 3.34 -10.98 7.86
N HIS A 69 3.48 -11.43 6.60
CA HIS A 69 4.62 -12.24 6.17
C HIS A 69 5.91 -11.43 5.97
N PHE A 70 5.82 -10.11 5.93
CA PHE A 70 6.97 -9.24 5.71
C PHE A 70 7.44 -8.58 7.00
N LYS A 71 8.76 -8.47 7.17
CA LYS A 71 9.38 -7.69 8.24
C LYS A 71 9.30 -6.18 7.99
N ALA A 72 9.33 -5.80 6.72
CA ALA A 72 9.16 -4.43 6.27
C ALA A 72 8.48 -4.39 4.90
N LEU A 73 7.71 -3.35 4.67
CA LEU A 73 7.08 -3.06 3.39
C LEU A 73 7.47 -1.66 2.93
N LEU A 74 7.98 -1.55 1.72
CA LEU A 74 8.26 -0.28 1.06
C LEU A 74 7.24 -0.08 -0.06
N HIS A 75 6.35 0.91 0.10
CA HIS A 75 5.40 1.28 -0.93
C HIS A 75 6.02 2.34 -1.82
N THR A 76 6.14 2.05 -3.11
CA THR A 76 6.85 2.90 -4.06
C THR A 76 5.94 3.61 -5.05
N ALA A 77 4.63 3.42 -4.96
CA ALA A 77 3.64 3.93 -5.91
C ALA A 77 4.05 3.61 -7.36
N LEU A 78 3.95 4.57 -8.26
CA LEU A 78 4.45 4.49 -9.65
C LEU A 78 5.82 5.19 -9.71
N MET A 79 6.87 4.42 -9.67
CA MET A 79 8.24 4.89 -9.41
C MET A 79 8.85 5.82 -10.48
N GLY A 80 8.30 5.84 -11.69
CA GLY A 80 8.87 6.59 -12.79
C GLY A 80 10.29 6.15 -13.17
N GLN A 81 11.06 7.05 -13.76
CA GLN A 81 12.35 6.74 -14.41
C GLN A 81 13.49 6.43 -13.41
N ALA A 82 13.52 7.09 -12.27
CA ALA A 82 14.62 6.95 -11.28
C ALA A 82 14.30 6.00 -10.12
N GLY A 83 13.18 5.27 -10.17
CA GLY A 83 12.66 4.48 -9.06
C GLY A 83 13.59 3.40 -8.55
N ALA A 84 14.30 2.69 -9.43
CA ALA A 84 15.23 1.63 -9.01
C ALA A 84 16.37 2.19 -8.14
N GLY A 85 16.95 3.32 -8.51
CA GLY A 85 17.97 3.99 -7.71
C GLY A 85 17.44 4.47 -6.36
N ALA A 86 16.25 5.05 -6.33
CA ALA A 86 15.61 5.51 -5.09
C ALA A 86 15.34 4.35 -4.11
N VAL A 87 14.84 3.22 -4.61
CA VAL A 87 14.63 2.02 -3.79
C VAL A 87 15.96 1.51 -3.23
N LEU A 88 17.01 1.44 -4.04
CA LEU A 88 18.33 1.01 -3.59
C LEU A 88 18.90 1.94 -2.51
N ASP A 89 18.75 3.24 -2.66
CA ASP A 89 19.23 4.24 -1.70
C ASP A 89 18.50 4.11 -0.34
N ILE A 90 17.20 3.80 -0.36
CA ILE A 90 16.43 3.51 0.86
C ILE A 90 16.87 2.19 1.48
N LEU A 91 16.90 1.08 0.71
CA LEU A 91 17.24 -0.25 1.24
C LEU A 91 18.66 -0.32 1.79
N SER A 92 19.59 0.46 1.24
CA SER A 92 20.97 0.56 1.73
C SER A 92 21.15 1.50 2.92
N GLY A 93 20.09 2.22 3.32
CA GLY A 93 20.16 3.21 4.40
C GLY A 93 20.83 4.54 4.00
N LYS A 94 21.15 4.74 2.73
CA LYS A 94 21.73 6.00 2.23
C LYS A 94 20.71 7.16 2.30
N VAL A 95 19.43 6.85 2.14
CA VAL A 95 18.32 7.79 2.27
C VAL A 95 17.34 7.27 3.31
N ASN A 96 16.97 8.12 4.26
CA ASN A 96 15.95 7.83 5.27
C ASN A 96 14.55 7.95 4.62
N PRO A 97 13.71 6.90 4.61
CA PRO A 97 12.37 6.99 4.10
C PRO A 97 11.54 7.96 4.95
N SER A 98 10.82 8.86 4.31
CA SER A 98 10.01 9.88 4.99
C SER A 98 8.63 10.09 4.37
N GLY A 99 8.32 9.36 3.29
CA GLY A 99 7.03 9.40 2.63
C GLY A 99 5.89 8.93 3.55
N LYS A 100 4.72 9.54 3.36
CA LYS A 100 3.49 9.20 4.06
C LYS A 100 2.44 8.76 3.06
N LEU A 101 1.57 7.81 3.45
CA LEU A 101 0.49 7.36 2.60
C LEU A 101 -0.49 8.51 2.30
N ALA A 102 -0.79 8.70 1.03
CA ALA A 102 -1.77 9.67 0.56
C ALA A 102 -3.21 9.12 0.53
N GLU A 103 -3.37 7.86 0.93
CA GLU A 103 -4.65 7.15 0.96
C GLU A 103 -4.71 6.25 2.20
N THR A 104 -5.96 5.92 2.62
CA THR A 104 -6.19 4.93 3.66
C THR A 104 -6.14 3.53 3.05
N TYR A 105 -5.29 2.65 3.56
CA TYR A 105 -5.20 1.25 3.15
C TYR A 105 -6.19 0.40 3.93
N ILE A 106 -7.32 0.13 3.31
CA ILE A 106 -8.45 -0.61 3.88
C ILE A 106 -8.17 -2.11 3.92
N LYS A 107 -8.91 -2.85 4.74
CA LYS A 107 -8.73 -4.30 4.88
C LYS A 107 -9.33 -5.08 3.72
N LYS A 108 -10.49 -4.63 3.22
CA LYS A 108 -11.21 -5.26 2.11
C LYS A 108 -11.99 -4.22 1.31
N TYR A 109 -12.25 -4.51 0.06
CA TYR A 109 -12.95 -3.62 -0.87
C TYR A 109 -14.33 -3.21 -0.36
N GLU A 110 -15.05 -4.12 0.30
CA GLU A 110 -16.38 -3.89 0.85
C GLU A 110 -16.42 -2.82 1.96
N ASP A 111 -15.29 -2.47 2.54
CA ASP A 111 -15.18 -1.40 3.55
C ASP A 111 -15.21 0.01 2.93
N THR A 112 -15.14 0.11 1.59
CA THR A 112 -15.19 1.39 0.87
C THR A 112 -16.58 2.02 1.00
N PRO A 113 -16.72 3.30 1.37
CA PRO A 113 -18.03 3.93 1.56
C PRO A 113 -18.89 3.96 0.28
N SER A 114 -18.26 3.97 -0.89
CA SER A 114 -18.93 3.91 -2.20
C SER A 114 -19.25 2.50 -2.69
N TYR A 115 -18.86 1.44 -1.98
CA TYR A 115 -18.95 0.05 -2.46
C TYR A 115 -20.32 -0.33 -3.03
N ASN A 116 -21.41 0.08 -2.37
CA ASN A 116 -22.76 -0.26 -2.80
C ASN A 116 -23.31 0.65 -3.90
N TYR A 117 -22.59 1.70 -4.29
CA TYR A 117 -23.04 2.73 -5.23
C TYR A 117 -22.14 2.90 -6.44
N TYR A 118 -21.01 2.19 -6.47
CA TYR A 118 -20.06 2.21 -7.57
C TYR A 118 -19.78 0.80 -8.10
N PRO A 119 -19.82 0.59 -9.44
CA PRO A 119 -20.32 1.52 -10.44
C PRO A 119 -21.83 1.69 -10.34
N SER A 120 -22.35 2.86 -10.76
CA SER A 120 -23.79 3.10 -10.78
C SER A 120 -24.49 2.10 -11.72
N GLN A 121 -25.59 1.55 -11.25
CA GLN A 121 -26.44 0.66 -12.05
C GLN A 121 -27.58 1.40 -12.76
N GLU A 122 -27.73 2.69 -12.45
CA GLU A 122 -28.77 3.55 -12.99
C GLU A 122 -28.19 4.70 -13.83
N ARG A 123 -29.08 5.52 -14.41
CA ARG A 123 -28.67 6.70 -15.20
C ARG A 123 -27.94 7.77 -14.37
N ASN A 124 -28.21 7.82 -13.08
CA ASN A 124 -27.62 8.80 -12.15
C ASN A 124 -26.61 8.12 -11.24
N SER A 125 -25.43 8.70 -11.11
CA SER A 125 -24.47 8.31 -10.08
C SER A 125 -24.74 9.10 -8.82
N GLU A 126 -24.87 8.41 -7.69
CA GLU A 126 -25.12 9.02 -6.39
C GLU A 126 -23.85 9.03 -5.55
N TYR A 127 -23.46 10.22 -5.12
CA TYR A 127 -22.30 10.44 -4.24
C TYR A 127 -22.81 10.57 -2.78
N ARG A 128 -23.16 9.42 -2.20
CA ARG A 128 -23.83 9.38 -0.88
C ARG A 128 -22.91 9.64 0.30
N GLU A 129 -21.61 9.59 0.10
CA GLU A 129 -20.60 9.81 1.13
C GLU A 129 -20.59 11.27 1.65
N GLY A 130 -21.01 12.21 0.82
CA GLY A 130 -20.95 13.64 1.15
C GLY A 130 -19.49 14.06 1.44
N ILE A 131 -19.25 14.62 2.62
CA ILE A 131 -17.90 15.01 3.05
C ILE A 131 -17.07 13.85 3.61
N TYR A 132 -17.69 12.68 3.84
CA TYR A 132 -17.04 11.51 4.44
C TYR A 132 -16.35 10.64 3.38
N VAL A 133 -15.39 11.23 2.69
CA VAL A 133 -14.56 10.56 1.68
C VAL A 133 -13.20 10.23 2.28
N GLY A 134 -12.66 9.03 1.96
CA GLY A 134 -11.35 8.58 2.42
C GLY A 134 -11.25 8.52 3.95
N TYR A 135 -10.16 9.01 4.52
CA TYR A 135 -9.89 8.95 5.96
C TYR A 135 -11.01 9.57 6.82
N ARG A 136 -11.71 10.59 6.34
CA ARG A 136 -12.83 11.19 7.07
C ARG A 136 -13.95 10.20 7.37
N TYR A 137 -14.21 9.28 6.45
CA TYR A 137 -15.16 8.19 6.69
C TYR A 137 -14.60 7.18 7.69
N PHE A 138 -13.42 6.64 7.44
CA PHE A 138 -12.86 5.56 8.26
C PHE A 138 -12.66 5.99 9.71
N ASP A 139 -12.17 7.21 9.94
CA ASP A 139 -11.97 7.76 11.28
C ASP A 139 -13.30 8.03 11.99
N THR A 140 -14.27 8.64 11.30
CA THR A 140 -15.57 9.00 11.90
C THR A 140 -16.44 7.77 12.19
N ALA A 141 -16.45 6.80 11.27
CA ALA A 141 -17.24 5.57 11.40
C ALA A 141 -16.52 4.49 12.23
N GLY A 142 -15.25 4.71 12.61
CA GLY A 142 -14.46 3.74 13.37
C GLY A 142 -14.19 2.45 12.60
N VAL A 143 -14.08 2.51 11.27
CA VAL A 143 -13.81 1.32 10.44
C VAL A 143 -12.35 0.93 10.55
N PRO A 144 -12.04 -0.32 10.97
CA PRO A 144 -10.65 -0.77 11.11
C PRO A 144 -9.93 -0.85 9.76
N VAL A 145 -8.77 -0.22 9.66
CA VAL A 145 -7.94 -0.18 8.45
C VAL A 145 -6.61 -0.91 8.66
N ASN A 146 -5.90 -1.22 7.58
CA ASN A 146 -4.53 -1.74 7.66
C ASN A 146 -3.54 -0.62 7.98
N TYR A 147 -3.63 0.48 7.24
CA TYR A 147 -2.79 1.66 7.45
C TYR A 147 -3.64 2.91 7.21
N PRO A 148 -3.70 3.86 8.14
CA PRO A 148 -4.46 5.09 7.96
C PRO A 148 -3.78 6.04 6.97
N PHE A 149 -4.54 6.97 6.42
CA PHE A 149 -4.01 8.12 5.70
C PHE A 149 -2.91 8.81 6.52
N GLY A 150 -1.82 9.18 5.86
CA GLY A 150 -0.69 9.82 6.52
C GLY A 150 0.25 8.87 7.28
N TYR A 151 -0.03 7.56 7.29
CA TYR A 151 0.86 6.58 7.88
C TYR A 151 2.17 6.48 7.11
N GLY A 152 3.27 6.28 7.84
CA GLY A 152 4.58 6.00 7.27
C GLY A 152 5.63 6.02 8.36
N LEU A 153 6.53 5.04 8.33
CA LEU A 153 7.65 4.92 9.24
C LEU A 153 8.92 5.49 8.58
N SER A 154 9.88 5.81 9.41
CA SER A 154 11.23 6.21 9.01
C SER A 154 12.25 5.36 9.78
N TYR A 155 13.52 5.43 9.41
CA TYR A 155 14.60 4.80 10.18
C TYR A 155 14.90 5.58 11.48
N THR A 156 14.39 6.81 11.57
CA THR A 156 14.50 7.68 12.75
C THR A 156 13.11 8.04 13.27
N THR A 157 13.05 8.57 14.48
CA THR A 157 11.86 9.19 15.08
C THR A 157 11.93 10.70 14.95
N PHE A 158 10.77 11.37 14.97
CA PHE A 158 10.65 12.82 14.89
C PHE A 158 9.84 13.32 16.08
N GLU A 159 10.32 14.38 16.71
CA GLU A 159 9.58 15.13 17.73
C GLU A 159 9.18 16.47 17.15
N TYR A 160 7.95 16.90 17.40
CA TYR A 160 7.39 18.18 16.95
C TYR A 160 7.05 19.01 18.18
N ASP A 161 7.69 20.17 18.33
CA ASP A 161 7.45 21.07 19.44
C ASP A 161 7.38 22.54 18.97
N ASN A 162 7.11 23.45 19.90
CA ASN A 162 7.17 24.91 19.73
C ASN A 162 6.42 25.44 18.48
N LEU A 163 5.23 24.89 18.17
CA LEU A 163 4.40 25.41 17.09
C LEU A 163 4.11 26.91 17.32
N GLN A 164 4.50 27.76 16.36
CA GLN A 164 4.21 29.20 16.37
C GLN A 164 3.35 29.53 15.15
N VAL A 165 2.23 30.16 15.41
CA VAL A 165 1.35 30.72 14.39
C VAL A 165 1.45 32.24 14.43
N LYS A 166 1.92 32.87 13.35
CA LYS A 166 1.94 34.32 13.21
C LYS A 166 0.75 34.71 12.34
N PRO A 167 -0.22 35.48 12.84
CA PRO A 167 -1.27 36.05 12.00
C PRO A 167 -0.64 37.04 11.02
N ASP A 168 -1.16 37.11 9.81
CA ASP A 168 -0.81 38.11 8.78
C ASP A 168 -1.37 39.48 9.15
#